data_09caccef083a00620db78946b74c9491
#
_entry.id   09caccef083a00620db78946b74c9491
#
_cell.length_a   1.000
_cell.length_b   1.000
_cell.length_c   1.000
_cell.angle_alpha   90.00
_cell.angle_beta   90.00
_cell.angle_gamma   90.00
#
_symmetry.space_group_name_H-M   'P 1'
#
loop_
_entity.id
_entity.type
_entity.pdbx_description
1 polymer ?
#
loop_
_entity_poly.entity_id
_entity_poly.type
_entity_poly.pdbx_seq_one_letter_code
_entity_poly.pdbx_strand_id
1 'polypeptide(L)'
;YEISACLVGSEMCIRDSEKEYAALVAEYEEVKGKGLKLNMARGKPGEDQLNLSRPLLDVINSSTDCITAHGADCRNYGELAGIDECKNFFAEIFDVDPSDVMVGGNSSLNMMFDTIAGFMTKPVVEGCKPWYEVKNRKFLCPAPGYDRHFAITEYFDFDLIPVPMTENGPDMDVVEKLVENDDSIKGIWCVPKYSNPLGITFSDETVKRFAALKPAAKDFRIMWDNAYCVHDVTDTPDELLSLMAECRKTGNVDLPIMFTSTSKITFPGSGVAAMAASDNNMKVIKNRYQYQVISYDKMNMLRHARFFGDLNGVKEHMKLHKAVLKPKFEIVLNALESQLKETGTADWTNPNGGYFVSVDVLEGTAKEVVRLCKEAGVVLTGAGATYPYGKDPKDSNIRIAPSFPPNDEPVSYTHLRAHETGRN
;
A
#
# COMPACT_ATOMS: atom_id res chain seq x y z
N TYR A 1 23.37 13.90 -54.64
CA TYR A 1 23.42 12.47 -54.27
C TYR A 1 23.11 12.24 -52.77
N GLU A 2 23.50 13.17 -51.87
CA GLU A 2 23.26 13.00 -50.40
C GLU A 2 21.80 13.30 -49.97
N ILE A 3 21.09 14.19 -50.64
CA ILE A 3 19.68 14.51 -50.34
C ILE A 3 18.75 13.33 -50.71
N SER A 4 19.09 12.59 -51.76
CA SER A 4 18.31 11.41 -52.20
C SER A 4 18.43 10.22 -51.24
N ALA A 5 19.60 10.06 -50.61
CA ALA A 5 19.83 8.97 -49.62
C ALA A 5 19.10 9.24 -48.29
N CYS A 6 19.00 10.51 -47.84
CA CYS A 6 18.22 10.88 -46.65
C CYS A 6 16.71 10.67 -46.84
N LEU A 7 16.17 11.01 -48.02
CA LEU A 7 14.74 10.82 -48.33
C LEU A 7 14.37 9.33 -48.44
N VAL A 8 15.21 8.52 -49.06
CA VAL A 8 15.00 7.07 -49.15
C VAL A 8 15.09 6.40 -47.77
N GLY A 9 16.00 6.86 -46.92
CA GLY A 9 16.09 6.38 -45.53
C GLY A 9 14.86 6.74 -44.70
N SER A 10 14.35 7.96 -44.79
CA SER A 10 13.15 8.41 -44.09
C SER A 10 11.87 7.70 -44.58
N GLU A 11 11.71 7.53 -45.90
CA GLU A 11 10.57 6.76 -46.46
C GLU A 11 10.60 5.26 -46.06
N MET A 12 11.79 4.69 -45.94
CA MET A 12 11.94 3.28 -45.52
C MET A 12 11.63 3.13 -44.02
N CYS A 13 12.08 4.05 -43.18
CA CYS A 13 11.72 4.08 -41.76
C CYS A 13 10.22 4.28 -41.52
N ILE A 14 9.57 5.16 -42.30
CA ILE A 14 8.12 5.40 -42.22
C ILE A 14 7.34 4.14 -42.64
N ARG A 15 7.71 3.47 -43.71
CA ARG A 15 7.04 2.23 -44.17
C ARG A 15 7.23 1.08 -43.19
N ASP A 16 8.37 0.97 -42.55
CA ASP A 16 8.61 -0.07 -41.56
C ASP A 16 7.80 0.21 -40.28
N SER A 17 7.70 1.45 -39.83
CA SER A 17 6.85 1.84 -38.69
C SER A 17 5.35 1.66 -38.98
N GLU A 18 4.88 1.90 -40.20
CA GLU A 18 3.49 1.66 -40.62
C GLU A 18 3.14 0.16 -40.58
N LYS A 19 4.08 -0.71 -41.02
CA LYS A 19 3.89 -2.16 -40.99
C LYS A 19 3.88 -2.69 -39.54
N GLU A 20 4.79 -2.19 -38.70
CA GLU A 20 4.85 -2.54 -37.31
C GLU A 20 3.57 -2.11 -36.58
N TYR A 21 3.11 -0.88 -36.81
CA TYR A 21 1.85 -0.39 -36.28
C TYR A 21 0.66 -1.26 -36.71
N ALA A 22 0.56 -1.61 -38.00
CA ALA A 22 -0.51 -2.48 -38.49
C ALA A 22 -0.47 -3.87 -37.85
N ALA A 23 0.72 -4.44 -37.61
CA ALA A 23 0.89 -5.70 -36.92
C ALA A 23 0.42 -5.62 -35.46
N LEU A 24 0.79 -4.55 -34.73
CA LEU A 24 0.35 -4.33 -33.35
C LEU A 24 -1.15 -4.12 -33.25
N VAL A 25 -1.78 -3.39 -34.17
CA VAL A 25 -3.24 -3.24 -34.24
C VAL A 25 -3.92 -4.58 -34.45
N ALA A 26 -3.41 -5.42 -35.35
CA ALA A 26 -3.96 -6.76 -35.60
C ALA A 26 -3.87 -7.66 -34.36
N GLU A 27 -2.73 -7.63 -33.66
CA GLU A 27 -2.53 -8.37 -32.40
C GLU A 27 -3.49 -7.88 -31.30
N TYR A 28 -3.66 -6.55 -31.16
CA TYR A 28 -4.62 -5.98 -30.22
C TYR A 28 -6.06 -6.42 -30.50
N GLU A 29 -6.52 -6.38 -31.76
CA GLU A 29 -7.87 -6.82 -32.12
C GLU A 29 -8.05 -8.34 -31.92
N GLU A 30 -7.00 -9.15 -32.11
CA GLU A 30 -7.03 -10.57 -31.76
C GLU A 30 -7.25 -10.77 -30.25
N VAL A 31 -6.46 -10.06 -29.40
CA VAL A 31 -6.61 -10.13 -27.93
C VAL A 31 -7.99 -9.67 -27.50
N LYS A 32 -8.48 -8.56 -28.04
CA LYS A 32 -9.83 -8.03 -27.80
C LYS A 32 -10.92 -9.03 -28.19
N GLY A 33 -10.72 -9.74 -29.32
CA GLY A 33 -11.62 -10.79 -29.78
C GLY A 33 -11.72 -12.02 -28.85
N LYS A 34 -10.74 -12.23 -27.95
CA LYS A 34 -10.75 -13.31 -26.95
C LYS A 34 -11.78 -13.10 -25.84
N GLY A 35 -12.34 -11.89 -25.70
CA GLY A 35 -13.39 -11.58 -24.72
C GLY A 35 -12.94 -11.75 -23.27
N LEU A 36 -11.72 -11.35 -22.94
CA LEU A 36 -11.14 -11.47 -21.59
C LEU A 36 -11.97 -10.73 -20.54
N LYS A 37 -11.94 -11.22 -19.30
CA LYS A 37 -12.61 -10.59 -18.14
C LYS A 37 -11.68 -10.54 -16.94
N LEU A 38 -10.50 -9.99 -17.12
CA LEU A 38 -9.44 -9.94 -16.12
C LEU A 38 -9.54 -8.67 -15.29
N ASN A 39 -9.49 -8.80 -13.96
CA ASN A 39 -9.50 -7.66 -13.05
C ASN A 39 -8.18 -7.60 -12.28
N MET A 40 -7.31 -6.67 -12.66
CA MET A 40 -6.01 -6.40 -12.03
C MET A 40 -5.97 -5.01 -11.40
N ALA A 41 -7.14 -4.39 -11.14
CA ALA A 41 -7.22 -3.04 -10.59
C ALA A 41 -6.96 -2.97 -9.09
N ARG A 42 -7.32 -4.02 -8.33
CA ARG A 42 -7.28 -3.99 -6.87
C ARG A 42 -6.42 -5.10 -6.30
N GLY A 43 -5.44 -4.71 -5.47
CA GLY A 43 -4.67 -5.65 -4.66
C GLY A 43 -5.52 -6.20 -3.51
N LYS A 44 -6.32 -7.21 -3.81
CA LYS A 44 -7.09 -7.97 -2.82
C LYS A 44 -6.79 -9.46 -2.98
N PRO A 45 -6.91 -10.25 -1.88
CA PRO A 45 -6.75 -11.69 -1.96
C PRO A 45 -7.72 -12.32 -2.97
N GLY A 46 -7.22 -13.24 -3.77
CA GLY A 46 -8.03 -14.13 -4.60
C GLY A 46 -8.70 -15.23 -3.77
N GLU A 47 -9.60 -16.01 -4.37
CA GLU A 47 -10.30 -17.10 -3.69
C GLU A 47 -9.33 -18.15 -3.15
N ASP A 48 -8.29 -18.46 -3.90
CA ASP A 48 -7.19 -19.34 -3.52
C ASP A 48 -6.52 -18.91 -2.20
N GLN A 49 -6.23 -17.61 -2.05
CA GLN A 49 -5.68 -17.06 -0.80
C GLN A 49 -6.70 -17.08 0.34
N LEU A 50 -7.97 -16.72 0.08
CA LEU A 50 -9.02 -16.73 1.09
C LEU A 50 -9.24 -18.14 1.65
N ASN A 51 -9.16 -19.17 0.80
CA ASN A 51 -9.32 -20.57 1.20
C ASN A 51 -8.23 -21.06 2.17
N LEU A 52 -7.02 -20.47 2.15
CA LEU A 52 -5.96 -20.76 3.12
C LEU A 52 -6.37 -20.46 4.56
N SER A 53 -7.22 -19.46 4.75
CA SER A 53 -7.69 -19.02 6.05
C SER A 53 -9.02 -19.65 6.49
N ARG A 54 -9.62 -20.57 5.72
CA ARG A 54 -10.88 -21.21 6.09
C ARG A 54 -10.87 -21.89 7.47
N PRO A 55 -9.77 -22.56 7.88
CA PRO A 55 -9.72 -23.16 9.23
C PRO A 55 -9.91 -22.17 10.37
N LEU A 56 -9.65 -20.87 10.13
CA LEU A 56 -9.92 -19.80 11.10
C LEU A 56 -11.39 -19.78 11.55
N LEU A 57 -12.33 -20.19 10.69
CA LEU A 57 -13.77 -20.18 10.98
C LEU A 57 -14.15 -21.20 12.05
N ASP A 58 -13.35 -22.24 12.24
CA ASP A 58 -13.61 -23.33 13.19
C ASP A 58 -12.91 -23.15 14.55
N VAL A 59 -12.03 -22.13 14.66
CA VAL A 59 -11.23 -21.88 15.87
C VAL A 59 -12.10 -21.54 17.08
N ILE A 60 -13.18 -20.80 16.86
CA ILE A 60 -14.17 -20.48 17.88
C ILE A 60 -15.54 -20.93 17.40
N ASN A 61 -16.14 -21.85 18.14
CA ASN A 61 -17.45 -22.42 17.85
C ASN A 61 -18.24 -22.61 19.17
N SER A 62 -19.41 -23.21 19.11
CA SER A 62 -20.30 -23.40 20.28
C SER A 62 -19.71 -24.27 21.40
N SER A 63 -18.66 -25.04 21.13
CA SER A 63 -18.02 -25.93 22.13
C SER A 63 -16.70 -25.34 22.68
N THR A 64 -16.22 -24.24 22.16
CA THR A 64 -14.99 -23.57 22.65
C THR A 64 -15.34 -22.55 23.72
N ASP A 65 -14.42 -22.34 24.67
CA ASP A 65 -14.52 -21.19 25.56
C ASP A 65 -14.22 -19.90 24.80
N CYS A 66 -14.70 -18.78 25.33
CA CYS A 66 -14.52 -17.46 24.76
C CYS A 66 -13.75 -16.54 25.72
N ILE A 67 -12.93 -17.14 26.58
CA ILE A 67 -12.19 -16.46 27.63
C ILE A 67 -10.75 -16.27 27.22
N THR A 68 -10.19 -15.07 27.43
CA THR A 68 -8.77 -14.78 27.23
C THR A 68 -7.92 -15.48 28.30
N ALA A 69 -6.62 -15.58 28.07
CA ALA A 69 -5.68 -16.15 29.06
C ALA A 69 -5.72 -15.42 30.41
N HIS A 70 -6.10 -14.14 30.42
CA HIS A 70 -6.25 -13.34 31.64
C HIS A 70 -7.68 -13.31 32.20
N GLY A 71 -8.59 -14.14 31.68
CA GLY A 71 -9.94 -14.33 32.23
C GLY A 71 -10.99 -13.34 31.69
N ALA A 72 -10.70 -12.52 30.70
CA ALA A 72 -11.69 -11.65 30.10
C ALA A 72 -12.64 -12.43 29.17
N ASP A 73 -13.95 -12.28 29.36
CA ASP A 73 -14.97 -12.88 28.50
C ASP A 73 -15.13 -12.05 27.20
N CYS A 74 -14.70 -12.60 26.07
CA CYS A 74 -14.75 -11.93 24.77
C CYS A 74 -16.17 -11.70 24.25
N ARG A 75 -17.19 -12.33 24.83
CA ARG A 75 -18.60 -12.13 24.47
C ARG A 75 -19.20 -10.87 25.09
N ASN A 76 -18.52 -10.25 26.07
CA ASN A 76 -19.01 -9.12 26.82
C ASN A 76 -18.24 -7.84 26.49
N TYR A 77 -18.64 -6.72 27.06
CA TYR A 77 -17.99 -5.40 26.91
C TYR A 77 -16.60 -5.37 27.57
N GLY A 78 -15.84 -4.32 27.29
CA GLY A 78 -14.54 -4.06 27.91
C GLY A 78 -13.38 -4.26 26.94
N GLU A 79 -12.17 -4.05 27.42
CA GLU A 79 -10.92 -4.15 26.66
C GLU A 79 -10.90 -3.17 25.44
N LEU A 80 -11.04 -1.88 25.72
CA LEU A 80 -11.04 -0.81 24.70
C LEU A 80 -9.85 -0.91 23.73
N ALA A 81 -8.66 -1.24 24.26
CA ALA A 81 -7.44 -1.37 23.46
C ALA A 81 -7.25 -2.74 22.80
N GLY A 82 -8.24 -3.64 22.96
CA GLY A 82 -8.17 -5.03 22.51
C GLY A 82 -7.61 -5.99 23.53
N ILE A 83 -7.74 -7.30 23.27
CA ILE A 83 -7.28 -8.36 24.17
C ILE A 83 -5.75 -8.47 24.15
N ASP A 84 -5.18 -8.92 25.27
CA ASP A 84 -3.72 -8.97 25.43
C ASP A 84 -3.03 -9.89 24.42
N GLU A 85 -3.64 -11.02 24.08
CA GLU A 85 -3.12 -11.94 23.08
C GLU A 85 -2.91 -11.26 21.72
N CYS A 86 -3.88 -10.43 21.31
CA CYS A 86 -3.74 -9.66 20.06
C CYS A 86 -2.73 -8.51 20.19
N LYS A 87 -2.69 -7.82 21.34
CA LYS A 87 -1.69 -6.78 21.57
C LYS A 87 -0.28 -7.34 21.50
N ASN A 88 -0.03 -8.49 22.14
CA ASN A 88 1.27 -9.17 22.10
C ASN A 88 1.64 -9.55 20.66
N PHE A 89 0.73 -10.14 19.93
CA PHE A 89 0.91 -10.51 18.53
C PHE A 89 1.28 -9.32 17.63
N PHE A 90 0.56 -8.20 17.73
CA PHE A 90 0.85 -7.01 16.93
C PHE A 90 2.09 -6.25 17.43
N ALA A 91 2.42 -6.33 18.72
CA ALA A 91 3.64 -5.76 19.28
C ALA A 91 4.91 -6.36 18.65
N GLU A 92 4.91 -7.69 18.42
CA GLU A 92 5.99 -8.35 17.69
C GLU A 92 6.11 -7.84 16.23
N ILE A 93 4.98 -7.59 15.54
CA ILE A 93 4.97 -7.04 14.17
C ILE A 93 5.50 -5.60 14.13
N PHE A 94 5.15 -4.79 15.14
CA PHE A 94 5.56 -3.38 15.21
C PHE A 94 6.94 -3.17 15.84
N ASP A 95 7.51 -4.19 16.49
CA ASP A 95 8.73 -4.10 17.30
C ASP A 95 8.61 -3.05 18.42
N VAL A 96 7.54 -3.19 19.23
CA VAL A 96 7.20 -2.29 20.34
C VAL A 96 6.73 -3.07 21.56
N ASP A 97 6.55 -2.38 22.69
CA ASP A 97 5.88 -2.96 23.87
C ASP A 97 4.37 -3.12 23.63
N PRO A 98 3.73 -4.22 24.10
CA PRO A 98 2.28 -4.40 23.97
C PRO A 98 1.42 -3.28 24.56
N SER A 99 1.93 -2.50 25.52
CA SER A 99 1.24 -1.32 26.08
C SER A 99 1.09 -0.18 25.07
N ASP A 100 2.01 -0.11 24.09
CA ASP A 100 2.02 0.86 22.99
C ASP A 100 1.07 0.47 21.85
N VAL A 101 0.39 -0.68 21.95
CA VAL A 101 -0.50 -1.21 20.91
C VAL A 101 -1.97 -1.00 21.25
N MET A 102 -2.74 -0.64 20.25
CA MET A 102 -4.20 -0.68 20.28
C MET A 102 -4.71 -1.53 19.12
N VAL A 103 -5.55 -2.51 19.42
CA VAL A 103 -6.21 -3.38 18.43
C VAL A 103 -7.62 -2.85 18.20
N GLY A 104 -7.95 -2.64 16.93
CA GLY A 104 -9.20 -2.00 16.52
C GLY A 104 -10.16 -2.93 15.78
N GLY A 105 -10.87 -2.37 14.81
CA GLY A 105 -11.80 -3.08 13.95
C GLY A 105 -11.10 -3.92 12.87
N ASN A 106 -11.77 -4.14 11.75
CA ASN A 106 -11.28 -5.02 10.70
C ASN A 106 -10.34 -4.36 9.67
N SER A 107 -10.11 -3.06 9.76
CA SER A 107 -9.37 -2.31 8.73
C SER A 107 -8.46 -1.23 9.33
N SER A 108 -7.17 -1.28 8.97
CA SER A 108 -6.23 -0.20 9.30
C SER A 108 -6.63 1.13 8.66
N LEU A 109 -7.27 1.11 7.48
CA LEU A 109 -7.79 2.31 6.82
C LEU A 109 -8.80 3.06 7.71
N ASN A 110 -9.68 2.32 8.42
CA ASN A 110 -10.61 2.92 9.36
C ASN A 110 -9.86 3.57 10.54
N MET A 111 -8.87 2.89 11.10
CA MET A 111 -8.07 3.44 12.20
C MET A 111 -7.29 4.69 11.76
N MET A 112 -6.76 4.71 10.54
CA MET A 112 -6.09 5.88 9.95
C MET A 112 -7.07 7.05 9.77
N PHE A 113 -8.25 6.80 9.21
CA PHE A 113 -9.31 7.81 9.10
C PHE A 113 -9.69 8.36 10.46
N ASP A 114 -9.94 7.49 11.43
CA ASP A 114 -10.33 7.87 12.79
C ASP A 114 -9.23 8.67 13.51
N THR A 115 -7.96 8.34 13.26
CA THR A 115 -6.82 9.09 13.82
C THR A 115 -6.80 10.52 13.27
N ILE A 116 -6.87 10.68 11.95
CA ILE A 116 -6.95 12.02 11.32
C ILE A 116 -8.18 12.78 11.83
N ALA A 117 -9.38 12.17 11.84
CA ALA A 117 -10.61 12.78 12.36
C ALA A 117 -10.46 13.22 13.82
N GLY A 118 -9.75 12.45 14.62
CA GLY A 118 -9.42 12.79 16.00
C GLY A 118 -8.59 14.06 16.09
N PHE A 119 -7.52 14.12 15.33
CA PHE A 119 -6.59 15.27 15.29
C PHE A 119 -7.22 16.52 14.64
N MET A 120 -8.18 16.33 13.75
CA MET A 120 -9.00 17.44 13.25
C MET A 120 -9.82 18.09 14.35
N THR A 121 -10.30 17.34 15.33
CA THR A 121 -11.26 17.83 16.33
C THR A 121 -10.66 18.15 17.70
N LYS A 122 -9.49 17.61 18.02
CA LYS A 122 -8.78 17.79 19.30
C LYS A 122 -7.27 17.96 19.05
N PRO A 123 -6.60 18.75 19.89
CA PRO A 123 -5.14 18.89 19.78
C PRO A 123 -4.42 17.56 19.89
N VAL A 124 -3.42 17.37 19.03
CA VAL A 124 -2.49 16.22 19.09
C VAL A 124 -1.51 16.35 20.25
N VAL A 125 -1.08 17.59 20.50
CA VAL A 125 -0.14 17.96 21.56
C VAL A 125 -0.74 19.10 22.36
N GLU A 126 -0.55 19.08 23.67
CA GLU A 126 -1.01 20.15 24.55
C GLU A 126 -0.45 21.50 24.10
N GLY A 127 -1.30 22.52 24.05
CA GLY A 127 -0.96 23.86 23.58
C GLY A 127 -0.98 24.04 22.06
N CYS A 128 -1.12 22.99 21.28
CA CYS A 128 -1.41 23.09 19.84
C CYS A 128 -2.91 23.27 19.60
N LYS A 129 -3.25 23.75 18.40
CA LYS A 129 -4.66 23.82 17.94
C LYS A 129 -5.09 22.50 17.34
N PRO A 130 -6.38 22.14 17.37
CA PRO A 130 -6.91 21.11 16.50
C PRO A 130 -6.60 21.42 15.03
N TRP A 131 -6.34 20.41 14.24
CA TRP A 131 -5.92 20.64 12.84
C TRP A 131 -6.94 21.40 12.00
N TYR A 132 -8.25 21.29 12.30
CA TYR A 132 -9.26 22.05 11.56
C TYR A 132 -9.11 23.58 11.72
N GLU A 133 -8.50 24.06 12.81
CA GLU A 133 -8.24 25.47 13.03
C GLU A 133 -6.99 26.00 12.30
N VAL A 134 -6.16 25.09 11.77
CA VAL A 134 -4.98 25.46 11.00
C VAL A 134 -5.41 25.77 9.57
N LYS A 135 -5.34 27.05 9.21
CA LYS A 135 -5.58 27.48 7.82
C LYS A 135 -4.48 26.94 6.91
N ASN A 136 -4.87 26.55 5.68
CA ASN A 136 -3.94 26.03 4.68
C ASN A 136 -3.10 24.84 5.21
N ARG A 137 -3.72 23.97 6.03
CA ARG A 137 -3.09 22.74 6.53
C ARG A 137 -2.70 21.84 5.37
N LYS A 138 -1.50 21.28 5.47
CA LYS A 138 -0.87 20.48 4.42
C LYS A 138 -0.55 19.08 4.90
N PHE A 139 -0.53 18.14 3.96
CA PHE A 139 -0.09 16.78 4.21
C PHE A 139 0.82 16.29 3.09
N LEU A 140 1.95 15.69 3.43
CA LEU A 140 2.90 15.16 2.46
C LEU A 140 2.41 13.80 1.94
N CYS A 141 2.44 13.66 0.64
CA CYS A 141 1.93 12.52 -0.10
C CYS A 141 3.01 11.97 -1.03
N PRO A 142 3.87 11.04 -0.57
CA PRO A 142 4.80 10.33 -1.44
C PRO A 142 4.05 9.70 -2.62
N ALA A 143 4.45 10.05 -3.84
CA ALA A 143 3.76 9.65 -5.06
C ALA A 143 4.78 9.17 -6.13
N PRO A 144 4.45 8.09 -6.87
CA PRO A 144 3.19 7.35 -6.80
C PRO A 144 2.98 6.65 -5.45
N GLY A 145 1.74 6.63 -4.95
CA GLY A 145 1.39 6.14 -3.61
C GLY A 145 -0.03 5.57 -3.50
N TYR A 146 -0.48 5.33 -2.27
CA TYR A 146 -1.78 4.70 -2.04
C TYR A 146 -2.92 5.72 -2.08
N ASP A 147 -3.79 5.58 -3.07
CA ASP A 147 -4.93 6.46 -3.33
C ASP A 147 -5.86 6.70 -2.13
N ARG A 148 -6.06 5.70 -1.27
CA ARG A 148 -6.93 5.84 -0.09
C ARG A 148 -6.35 6.73 0.99
N HIS A 149 -5.03 6.77 1.14
CA HIS A 149 -4.35 7.72 2.03
C HIS A 149 -4.63 9.16 1.60
N PHE A 150 -4.44 9.42 0.31
CA PHE A 150 -4.70 10.75 -0.26
C PHE A 150 -6.16 11.16 -0.09
N ALA A 151 -7.09 10.23 -0.37
CA ALA A 151 -8.52 10.46 -0.22
C ALA A 151 -8.93 10.80 1.22
N ILE A 152 -8.28 10.22 2.25
CA ILE A 152 -8.56 10.60 3.66
C ILE A 152 -8.19 12.06 3.90
N THR A 153 -6.99 12.47 3.54
CA THR A 153 -6.53 13.84 3.79
C THR A 153 -7.21 14.87 2.88
N GLU A 154 -7.55 14.50 1.64
CA GLU A 154 -8.41 15.31 0.77
C GLU A 154 -9.79 15.54 1.36
N TYR A 155 -10.43 14.48 1.90
CA TYR A 155 -11.74 14.57 2.56
C TYR A 155 -11.76 15.56 3.75
N PHE A 156 -10.63 15.72 4.44
CA PHE A 156 -10.48 16.68 5.53
C PHE A 156 -9.90 18.04 5.08
N ASP A 157 -9.95 18.36 3.81
CA ASP A 157 -9.51 19.63 3.22
C ASP A 157 -8.04 19.96 3.51
N PHE A 158 -7.14 18.98 3.47
CA PHE A 158 -5.71 19.25 3.44
C PHE A 158 -5.25 19.58 2.03
N ASP A 159 -4.34 20.55 1.91
CA ASP A 159 -3.55 20.71 0.69
C ASP A 159 -2.55 19.54 0.61
N LEU A 160 -2.70 18.70 -0.41
CA LEU A 160 -1.86 17.53 -0.60
C LEU A 160 -0.60 17.92 -1.37
N ILE A 161 0.55 17.72 -0.75
CA ILE A 161 1.85 18.03 -1.33
C ILE A 161 2.49 16.74 -1.83
N PRO A 162 2.60 16.52 -3.13
CA PRO A 162 3.28 15.35 -3.65
C PRO A 162 4.79 15.41 -3.34
N VAL A 163 5.33 14.30 -2.90
CA VAL A 163 6.77 14.09 -2.68
C VAL A 163 7.24 13.00 -3.63
N PRO A 164 8.30 13.22 -4.42
CA PRO A 164 8.82 12.18 -5.30
C PRO A 164 9.22 10.93 -4.54
N MET A 165 8.92 9.76 -5.10
CA MET A 165 9.45 8.49 -4.64
C MET A 165 10.75 8.16 -5.37
N THR A 166 11.69 7.53 -4.64
CA THR A 166 12.94 6.96 -5.16
C THR A 166 12.92 5.44 -4.95
N GLU A 167 13.95 4.74 -5.40
CA GLU A 167 14.13 3.31 -5.12
C GLU A 167 14.32 2.99 -3.62
N ASN A 168 14.69 3.98 -2.79
CA ASN A 168 14.96 3.86 -1.37
C ASN A 168 13.80 4.35 -0.47
N GLY A 169 12.71 4.84 -1.02
CA GLY A 169 11.60 5.47 -0.34
C GLY A 169 11.34 6.90 -0.84
N PRO A 170 10.63 7.74 -0.08
CA PRO A 170 10.43 9.15 -0.44
C PRO A 170 11.76 9.89 -0.56
N ASP A 171 11.81 10.89 -1.42
CA ASP A 171 12.94 11.84 -1.47
C ASP A 171 13.03 12.61 -0.14
N MET A 172 13.95 12.15 0.72
CA MET A 172 14.10 12.71 2.07
C MET A 172 14.66 14.12 2.09
N ASP A 173 15.39 14.55 1.06
CA ASP A 173 15.87 15.95 0.96
C ASP A 173 14.67 16.89 0.79
N VAL A 174 13.68 16.47 0.03
CA VAL A 174 12.41 17.19 -0.13
C VAL A 174 11.59 17.16 1.15
N VAL A 175 11.45 15.99 1.78
CA VAL A 175 10.69 15.83 3.03
C VAL A 175 11.25 16.72 4.12
N GLU A 176 12.54 16.61 4.43
CA GLU A 176 13.21 17.36 5.48
C GLU A 176 13.07 18.87 5.27
N LYS A 177 13.38 19.34 4.06
CA LYS A 177 13.26 20.75 3.71
C LYS A 177 11.85 21.30 3.91
N LEU A 178 10.83 20.53 3.56
CA LEU A 178 9.43 20.95 3.70
C LEU A 178 9.01 20.99 5.16
N VAL A 179 9.27 19.92 5.94
CA VAL A 179 8.78 19.82 7.32
C VAL A 179 9.53 20.74 8.28
N GLU A 180 10.80 21.07 8.02
CA GLU A 180 11.58 21.98 8.84
C GLU A 180 11.16 23.45 8.68
N ASN A 181 10.56 23.83 7.56
CA ASN A 181 10.30 25.22 7.22
C ASN A 181 8.81 25.61 7.19
N ASP A 182 7.90 24.65 7.36
CA ASP A 182 6.46 24.90 7.26
C ASP A 182 5.68 24.19 8.37
N ASP A 183 5.22 24.96 9.35
CA ASP A 183 4.42 24.47 10.49
C ASP A 183 2.97 24.14 10.14
N SER A 184 2.52 24.45 8.92
CA SER A 184 1.21 24.06 8.41
C SER A 184 1.18 22.60 7.92
N ILE A 185 2.34 21.96 7.72
CA ILE A 185 2.45 20.55 7.36
C ILE A 185 2.23 19.70 8.60
N LYS A 186 1.17 18.88 8.58
CA LYS A 186 0.72 18.12 9.76
C LYS A 186 1.11 16.63 9.73
N GLY A 187 1.51 16.13 8.60
CA GLY A 187 1.97 14.76 8.52
C GLY A 187 2.40 14.32 7.14
N ILE A 188 2.79 13.06 7.08
CA ILE A 188 3.20 12.36 5.87
C ILE A 188 2.63 10.94 5.87
N TRP A 189 2.13 10.48 4.72
CA TRP A 189 1.74 9.09 4.50
C TRP A 189 2.94 8.24 4.08
N CYS A 190 3.10 7.06 4.70
CA CYS A 190 4.15 6.11 4.34
C CYS A 190 3.60 4.69 4.24
N VAL A 191 3.98 3.96 3.18
CA VAL A 191 3.83 2.51 3.07
C VAL A 191 5.25 1.94 2.96
N PRO A 192 5.89 1.60 4.10
CA PRO A 192 7.35 1.47 4.14
C PRO A 192 7.90 0.15 3.61
N LYS A 193 7.12 -0.92 3.62
CA LYS A 193 7.54 -2.22 3.08
C LYS A 193 6.62 -2.61 1.94
N TYR A 194 7.22 -3.00 0.81
CA TYR A 194 6.50 -3.37 -0.41
C TYR A 194 5.44 -2.33 -0.79
N SER A 195 5.85 -1.08 -0.89
CA SER A 195 4.99 0.09 -1.03
C SER A 195 3.98 -0.04 -2.18
N ASN A 196 2.82 0.55 -2.00
CA ASN A 196 1.77 0.60 -3.02
C ASN A 196 1.87 1.92 -3.80
N PRO A 197 2.16 1.93 -5.13
CA PRO A 197 2.22 0.78 -6.05
C PRO A 197 3.62 0.20 -6.30
N LEU A 198 4.70 0.84 -5.86
CA LEU A 198 6.07 0.59 -6.32
C LEU A 198 6.64 -0.77 -5.90
N GLY A 199 6.12 -1.36 -4.83
CA GLY A 199 6.63 -2.62 -4.30
C GLY A 199 8.03 -2.53 -3.66
N ILE A 200 8.55 -1.33 -3.45
CA ILE A 200 9.84 -1.08 -2.79
C ILE A 200 9.71 -1.13 -1.28
N THR A 201 10.82 -1.41 -0.62
CA THR A 201 10.98 -1.27 0.84
C THR A 201 11.91 -0.10 1.14
N PHE A 202 11.54 0.72 2.13
CA PHE A 202 12.36 1.87 2.51
C PHE A 202 13.72 1.41 3.04
N SER A 203 14.78 2.05 2.57
CA SER A 203 16.14 1.74 3.02
C SER A 203 16.35 2.12 4.50
N ASP A 204 17.32 1.49 5.13
CA ASP A 204 17.74 1.84 6.51
C ASP A 204 18.04 3.31 6.67
N GLU A 205 18.69 3.92 5.67
CA GLU A 205 19.01 5.34 5.67
C GLU A 205 17.73 6.19 5.66
N THR A 206 16.76 5.85 4.81
CA THR A 206 15.46 6.53 4.77
C THR A 206 14.75 6.46 6.12
N VAL A 207 14.72 5.28 6.75
CA VAL A 207 14.09 5.10 8.08
C VAL A 207 14.81 5.93 9.16
N LYS A 208 16.16 5.95 9.17
CA LYS A 208 16.94 6.76 10.09
C LYS A 208 16.69 8.25 9.89
N ARG A 209 16.57 8.71 8.64
CA ARG A 209 16.24 10.11 8.32
C ARG A 209 14.82 10.46 8.80
N PHE A 210 13.84 9.59 8.64
CA PHE A 210 12.51 9.77 9.24
C PHE A 210 12.58 9.93 10.76
N ALA A 211 13.34 9.07 11.43
CA ALA A 211 13.51 9.14 12.89
C ALA A 211 14.24 10.40 13.36
N ALA A 212 15.05 11.02 12.51
CA ALA A 212 15.81 12.24 12.81
C ALA A 212 15.12 13.55 12.40
N LEU A 213 13.90 13.49 11.82
CA LEU A 213 13.16 14.67 11.37
C LEU A 213 13.00 15.72 12.49
N LYS A 214 13.04 16.98 12.09
CA LYS A 214 12.87 18.15 12.97
C LYS A 214 11.71 19.02 12.46
N PRO A 215 10.46 18.57 12.57
CA PRO A 215 9.34 19.34 12.05
C PRO A 215 9.15 20.67 12.77
N ALA A 216 8.87 21.73 12.01
CA ALA A 216 8.45 23.02 12.54
C ALA A 216 7.11 22.89 13.32
N ALA A 217 6.23 22.02 12.88
CA ALA A 217 4.99 21.71 13.57
C ALA A 217 5.22 20.67 14.68
N LYS A 218 5.00 21.05 15.95
CA LYS A 218 5.10 20.14 17.10
C LYS A 218 4.12 18.97 17.03
N ASP A 219 3.04 19.16 16.33
CA ASP A 219 1.93 18.19 16.13
C ASP A 219 2.04 17.43 14.80
N PHE A 220 3.16 17.50 14.09
CA PHE A 220 3.46 16.70 12.91
C PHE A 220 3.51 15.20 13.25
N ARG A 221 2.94 14.34 12.39
CA ARG A 221 2.96 12.87 12.57
C ARG A 221 3.32 12.15 11.28
N ILE A 222 4.06 11.04 11.43
CA ILE A 222 4.34 10.08 10.37
C ILE A 222 3.27 8.99 10.45
N MET A 223 2.42 8.90 9.43
CA MET A 223 1.40 7.86 9.30
C MET A 223 2.02 6.66 8.60
N TRP A 224 2.47 5.67 9.38
CA TRP A 224 3.30 4.55 8.95
C TRP A 224 2.45 3.30 8.75
N ASP A 225 1.88 3.14 7.54
CA ASP A 225 1.01 2.01 7.19
C ASP A 225 1.84 0.82 6.71
N ASN A 226 2.19 -0.09 7.63
CA ASN A 226 2.93 -1.31 7.32
C ASN A 226 1.98 -2.45 6.90
N ALA A 227 1.20 -2.21 5.85
CA ALA A 227 0.17 -3.12 5.34
C ALA A 227 0.73 -4.44 4.79
N TYR A 228 2.00 -4.46 4.40
CA TYR A 228 2.66 -5.61 3.75
C TYR A 228 3.82 -6.18 4.56
N CYS A 229 3.83 -5.98 5.87
CA CYS A 229 4.93 -6.34 6.78
C CYS A 229 5.42 -7.80 6.65
N VAL A 230 4.56 -8.74 6.26
CA VAL A 230 4.82 -10.18 6.15
C VAL A 230 4.51 -10.75 4.75
N HIS A 231 4.40 -9.92 3.74
CA HIS A 231 3.92 -10.31 2.40
C HIS A 231 5.08 -10.56 1.42
N ASP A 232 6.03 -11.38 1.82
CA ASP A 232 7.16 -11.75 0.98
C ASP A 232 6.70 -12.69 -0.15
N VAL A 233 7.16 -12.44 -1.39
CA VAL A 233 6.84 -13.24 -2.58
C VAL A 233 8.07 -14.04 -3.04
N THR A 234 9.27 -13.51 -2.80
CA THR A 234 10.55 -14.16 -3.17
C THR A 234 11.18 -14.92 -2.01
N ASP A 235 12.26 -15.65 -2.28
CA ASP A 235 13.04 -16.36 -1.26
C ASP A 235 14.05 -15.46 -0.55
N THR A 236 14.22 -14.23 -1.03
CA THR A 236 15.03 -13.17 -0.46
C THR A 236 14.14 -12.01 -0.04
N PRO A 237 13.45 -12.09 1.12
CA PRO A 237 12.56 -11.05 1.59
C PRO A 237 13.34 -9.78 1.92
N ASP A 238 12.70 -8.62 1.72
CA ASP A 238 13.23 -7.37 2.21
C ASP A 238 13.10 -7.29 3.74
N GLU A 239 14.07 -6.66 4.38
CA GLU A 239 14.00 -6.30 5.78
C GLU A 239 13.68 -4.80 5.91
N LEU A 240 12.81 -4.46 6.85
CA LEU A 240 12.47 -3.07 7.16
C LEU A 240 13.00 -2.74 8.56
N LEU A 241 13.85 -1.71 8.64
CA LEU A 241 14.36 -1.23 9.92
C LEU A 241 13.20 -0.69 10.80
N SER A 242 13.25 -0.95 12.10
CA SER A 242 12.23 -0.49 13.04
C SER A 242 12.28 1.03 13.22
N LEU A 243 11.25 1.72 12.71
CA LEU A 243 11.15 3.18 12.86
C LEU A 243 11.06 3.59 14.33
N MET A 244 10.29 2.88 15.15
CA MET A 244 10.14 3.21 16.56
C MET A 244 11.47 3.02 17.32
N ALA A 245 12.25 1.98 17.01
CA ALA A 245 13.56 1.78 17.61
C ALA A 245 14.52 2.92 17.25
N GLU A 246 14.51 3.38 15.99
CA GLU A 246 15.31 4.54 15.58
C GLU A 246 14.81 5.85 16.24
N CYS A 247 13.49 6.04 16.35
CA CYS A 247 12.93 7.21 17.05
C CYS A 247 13.29 7.24 18.54
N ARG A 248 13.44 6.09 19.19
CA ARG A 248 13.96 6.02 20.59
C ARG A 248 15.40 6.53 20.68
N LYS A 249 16.24 6.27 19.69
CA LYS A 249 17.63 6.75 19.64
C LYS A 249 17.72 8.26 19.46
N THR A 250 16.82 8.85 18.69
CA THR A 250 16.80 10.28 18.39
C THR A 250 15.95 11.10 19.36
N GLY A 251 15.15 10.46 20.23
CA GLY A 251 14.20 11.12 21.12
C GLY A 251 12.86 11.50 20.46
N ASN A 252 12.62 11.11 19.23
CA ASN A 252 11.46 11.48 18.41
C ASN A 252 10.31 10.45 18.46
N VAL A 253 10.12 9.81 19.62
CA VAL A 253 9.13 8.72 19.79
C VAL A 253 7.68 9.12 19.49
N ASP A 254 7.37 10.41 19.55
CA ASP A 254 6.04 10.94 19.28
C ASP A 254 5.75 11.18 17.78
N LEU A 255 6.76 11.03 16.89
CA LEU A 255 6.54 11.24 15.46
C LEU A 255 5.70 10.12 14.81
N PRO A 256 6.01 8.81 15.00
CA PRO A 256 5.30 7.77 14.30
C PRO A 256 3.96 7.41 14.93
N ILE A 257 2.98 7.16 14.06
CA ILE A 257 1.79 6.36 14.35
C ILE A 257 1.78 5.25 13.32
N MET A 258 1.94 4.02 13.79
CA MET A 258 2.11 2.84 12.95
C MET A 258 0.80 2.07 12.83
N PHE A 259 0.51 1.53 11.67
CA PHE A 259 -0.70 0.77 11.37
C PHE A 259 -0.37 -0.53 10.67
N THR A 260 -1.17 -1.55 10.93
CA THR A 260 -1.19 -2.80 10.17
C THR A 260 -2.54 -3.49 10.31
N SER A 261 -2.78 -4.56 9.55
CA SER A 261 -3.98 -5.40 9.69
C SER A 261 -3.78 -6.79 9.11
N THR A 262 -4.62 -7.72 9.53
CA THR A 262 -4.68 -9.06 8.92
C THR A 262 -5.54 -9.11 7.65
N SER A 263 -5.96 -7.96 7.10
CA SER A 263 -6.87 -7.89 5.94
C SER A 263 -6.36 -8.62 4.69
N LYS A 264 -5.04 -8.72 4.53
CA LYS A 264 -4.43 -9.44 3.40
C LYS A 264 -3.76 -10.75 3.84
N ILE A 265 -3.86 -11.08 5.13
CA ILE A 265 -3.34 -12.30 5.73
C ILE A 265 -4.47 -13.34 5.90
N THR A 266 -5.68 -12.88 6.30
CA THR A 266 -6.87 -13.71 6.50
C THR A 266 -8.00 -13.23 5.60
N PHE A 267 -9.08 -12.73 6.18
CA PHE A 267 -10.26 -12.26 5.47
C PHE A 267 -10.35 -10.72 5.50
N PRO A 268 -10.32 -10.01 4.36
CA PRO A 268 -10.46 -8.55 4.36
C PRO A 268 -11.74 -8.04 5.02
N GLY A 269 -12.83 -8.80 4.88
CA GLY A 269 -14.14 -8.46 5.47
C GLY A 269 -14.25 -8.77 6.97
N SER A 270 -13.32 -9.54 7.51
CA SER A 270 -13.32 -10.02 8.91
C SER A 270 -11.90 -10.13 9.46
N GLY A 271 -11.04 -9.20 9.10
CA GLY A 271 -9.69 -9.08 9.64
C GLY A 271 -9.66 -8.42 11.01
N VAL A 272 -8.45 -8.22 11.52
CA VAL A 272 -8.15 -7.45 12.73
C VAL A 272 -7.08 -6.42 12.38
N ALA A 273 -7.31 -5.17 12.75
CA ALA A 273 -6.37 -4.09 12.56
C ALA A 273 -5.76 -3.65 13.89
N ALA A 274 -4.56 -3.12 13.82
CA ALA A 274 -3.88 -2.57 14.97
C ALA A 274 -3.12 -1.30 14.61
N MET A 275 -2.90 -0.47 15.63
CA MET A 275 -1.97 0.66 15.59
C MET A 275 -1.01 0.58 16.77
N ALA A 276 0.15 1.19 16.58
CA ALA A 276 1.12 1.41 17.64
C ALA A 276 1.64 2.84 17.62
N ALA A 277 1.85 3.42 18.78
CA ALA A 277 2.37 4.76 18.94
C ALA A 277 2.96 4.95 20.35
N SER A 278 3.66 6.06 20.56
CA SER A 278 4.14 6.44 21.91
C SER A 278 3.00 6.57 22.91
N ASP A 279 3.34 6.48 24.19
CA ASP A 279 2.41 6.72 25.30
C ASP A 279 1.64 8.05 25.16
N ASN A 280 2.32 9.12 24.74
CA ASN A 280 1.69 10.43 24.59
C ASN A 280 0.61 10.40 23.49
N ASN A 281 0.94 9.85 22.32
CA ASN A 281 -0.01 9.70 21.24
C ASN A 281 -1.14 8.72 21.63
N MET A 282 -0.81 7.60 22.29
CA MET A 282 -1.80 6.61 22.71
C MET A 282 -2.81 7.17 23.72
N LYS A 283 -2.38 8.05 24.63
CA LYS A 283 -3.30 8.72 25.55
C LYS A 283 -4.33 9.55 24.80
N VAL A 284 -3.90 10.34 23.81
CA VAL A 284 -4.81 11.18 23.00
C VAL A 284 -5.78 10.29 22.19
N ILE A 285 -5.25 9.25 21.56
CA ILE A 285 -6.02 8.34 20.71
C ILE A 285 -7.05 7.56 21.57
N LYS A 286 -6.63 6.91 22.65
CA LYS A 286 -7.51 6.15 23.54
C LYS A 286 -8.59 7.03 24.18
N ASN A 287 -8.23 8.27 24.58
CA ASN A 287 -9.21 9.22 25.12
C ASN A 287 -10.32 9.54 24.12
N ARG A 288 -10.04 9.57 22.82
CA ARG A 288 -11.05 9.72 21.79
C ARG A 288 -11.88 8.45 21.60
N TYR A 289 -11.22 7.30 21.50
CA TYR A 289 -11.91 6.04 21.21
C TYR A 289 -12.92 5.64 22.30
N GLN A 290 -12.70 6.00 23.57
CA GLN A 290 -13.67 5.74 24.64
C GLN A 290 -15.04 6.39 24.44
N TYR A 291 -15.13 7.45 23.59
CA TYR A 291 -16.41 8.06 23.21
C TYR A 291 -17.01 7.44 21.95
N GLN A 292 -16.26 6.65 21.23
CA GLN A 292 -16.67 6.03 19.97
C GLN A 292 -17.12 4.59 20.16
N VAL A 293 -16.38 3.82 20.93
CA VAL A 293 -16.65 2.39 21.19
C VAL A 293 -16.37 2.03 22.65
N ILE A 294 -17.02 0.99 23.14
CA ILE A 294 -16.68 0.36 24.44
C ILE A 294 -15.65 -0.74 24.22
N SER A 295 -15.80 -1.48 23.14
CA SER A 295 -14.86 -2.50 22.66
C SER A 295 -15.10 -2.79 21.20
N TYR A 296 -14.05 -3.21 20.50
CA TYR A 296 -14.18 -3.83 19.18
C TYR A 296 -14.56 -5.33 19.31
N ASP A 297 -14.64 -6.04 18.18
CA ASP A 297 -14.98 -7.46 18.11
C ASP A 297 -13.89 -8.35 18.72
N LYS A 298 -13.99 -8.60 20.03
CA LYS A 298 -13.04 -9.44 20.78
C LYS A 298 -13.12 -10.91 20.40
N MET A 299 -14.27 -11.38 19.92
CA MET A 299 -14.40 -12.75 19.42
C MET A 299 -13.54 -12.97 18.19
N ASN A 300 -13.52 -11.97 17.29
CA ASN A 300 -12.66 -12.00 16.13
C ASN A 300 -11.17 -11.86 16.49
N MET A 301 -10.83 -11.02 17.47
CA MET A 301 -9.47 -10.92 18.00
C MET A 301 -9.00 -12.26 18.59
N LEU A 302 -9.80 -12.88 19.44
CA LEU A 302 -9.47 -14.16 20.08
C LEU A 302 -9.29 -15.27 19.03
N ARG A 303 -10.14 -15.28 18.00
CA ARG A 303 -10.05 -16.22 16.88
C ARG A 303 -8.71 -16.09 16.14
N HIS A 304 -8.28 -14.88 15.83
CA HIS A 304 -7.00 -14.63 15.18
C HIS A 304 -5.81 -14.98 16.06
N ALA A 305 -5.84 -14.57 17.33
CA ALA A 305 -4.81 -14.89 18.30
C ALA A 305 -4.62 -16.41 18.46
N ARG A 306 -5.72 -17.17 18.57
CA ARG A 306 -5.67 -18.64 18.67
C ARG A 306 -5.26 -19.32 17.37
N PHE A 307 -5.61 -18.75 16.22
CA PHE A 307 -5.25 -19.30 14.91
C PHE A 307 -3.76 -19.22 14.64
N PHE A 308 -3.14 -18.08 14.95
CA PHE A 308 -1.73 -17.86 14.70
C PHE A 308 -0.82 -18.24 15.88
N GLY A 309 -1.29 -18.05 17.11
CA GLY A 309 -0.48 -18.16 18.30
C GLY A 309 0.45 -16.97 18.49
N ASP A 310 1.43 -16.82 17.59
CA ASP A 310 2.47 -15.80 17.58
C ASP A 310 2.84 -15.35 16.16
N LEU A 311 3.87 -14.52 16.03
CA LEU A 311 4.39 -14.07 14.73
C LEU A 311 4.94 -15.22 13.87
N ASN A 312 5.44 -16.31 14.49
CA ASN A 312 5.93 -17.46 13.72
C ASN A 312 4.74 -18.16 13.03
N GLY A 313 3.61 -18.31 13.72
CA GLY A 313 2.39 -18.85 13.10
C GLY A 313 1.91 -18.02 11.92
N VAL A 314 2.02 -16.68 11.98
CA VAL A 314 1.76 -15.82 10.81
C VAL A 314 2.75 -16.09 9.70
N LYS A 315 4.04 -16.14 9.99
CA LYS A 315 5.07 -16.40 8.98
C LYS A 315 4.88 -17.74 8.28
N GLU A 316 4.50 -18.78 9.02
CA GLU A 316 4.17 -20.09 8.43
C GLU A 316 2.92 -20.00 7.51
N HIS A 317 1.89 -19.29 7.95
CA HIS A 317 0.71 -19.05 7.12
C HIS A 317 1.04 -18.27 5.85
N MET A 318 1.91 -17.27 5.94
CA MET A 318 2.32 -16.45 4.81
C MET A 318 3.20 -17.21 3.79
N LYS A 319 3.86 -18.31 4.19
CA LYS A 319 4.50 -19.22 3.21
C LYS A 319 3.48 -19.85 2.25
N LEU A 320 2.28 -20.13 2.72
CA LEU A 320 1.19 -20.62 1.87
C LEU A 320 0.72 -19.54 0.90
N HIS A 321 0.56 -18.29 1.38
CA HIS A 321 0.25 -17.14 0.53
C HIS A 321 1.32 -16.91 -0.53
N LYS A 322 2.60 -17.00 -0.16
CA LYS A 322 3.72 -16.90 -1.10
C LYS A 322 3.64 -17.94 -2.21
N ALA A 323 3.33 -19.20 -1.87
CA ALA A 323 3.19 -20.26 -2.86
C ALA A 323 2.08 -19.98 -3.90
N VAL A 324 1.03 -19.25 -3.51
CA VAL A 324 -0.05 -18.80 -4.40
C VAL A 324 0.34 -17.57 -5.21
N LEU A 325 1.01 -16.59 -4.58
CA LEU A 325 1.29 -15.29 -5.19
C LEU A 325 2.50 -15.32 -6.13
N LYS A 326 3.57 -16.04 -5.76
CA LYS A 326 4.83 -16.07 -6.52
C LYS A 326 4.60 -16.40 -8.01
N PRO A 327 3.86 -17.44 -8.40
CA PRO A 327 3.60 -17.72 -9.82
C PRO A 327 2.87 -16.59 -10.54
N LYS A 328 1.94 -15.90 -9.87
CA LYS A 328 1.19 -14.78 -10.45
C LYS A 328 2.09 -13.59 -10.77
N PHE A 329 3.02 -13.28 -9.85
CA PHE A 329 4.02 -12.24 -10.07
C PHE A 329 4.99 -12.62 -11.20
N GLU A 330 5.48 -13.85 -11.19
CA GLU A 330 6.41 -14.36 -12.22
C GLU A 330 5.79 -14.27 -13.63
N ILE A 331 4.50 -14.60 -13.78
CA ILE A 331 3.80 -14.48 -15.06
C ILE A 331 3.79 -13.03 -15.56
N VAL A 332 3.41 -12.09 -14.71
CA VAL A 332 3.35 -10.67 -15.09
C VAL A 332 4.74 -10.13 -15.40
N LEU A 333 5.73 -10.38 -14.54
CA LEU A 333 7.10 -9.90 -14.72
C LEU A 333 7.75 -10.49 -15.98
N ASN A 334 7.58 -11.79 -16.23
CA ASN A 334 8.09 -12.44 -17.44
C ASN A 334 7.42 -11.89 -18.69
N ALA A 335 6.13 -11.56 -18.64
CA ALA A 335 5.44 -10.96 -19.78
C ALA A 335 5.97 -9.54 -20.07
N LEU A 336 6.14 -8.71 -19.04
CA LEU A 336 6.73 -7.38 -19.19
C LEU A 336 8.16 -7.47 -19.76
N GLU A 337 8.99 -8.33 -19.18
CA GLU A 337 10.38 -8.54 -19.60
C GLU A 337 10.46 -8.99 -21.07
N SER A 338 9.70 -10.01 -21.45
CA SER A 338 9.76 -10.59 -22.80
C SER A 338 9.14 -9.73 -23.89
N GLN A 339 8.14 -8.89 -23.54
CA GLN A 339 7.38 -8.12 -24.52
C GLN A 339 7.80 -6.65 -24.60
N LEU A 340 8.24 -6.04 -23.50
CA LEU A 340 8.47 -4.59 -23.44
C LEU A 340 9.92 -4.17 -23.25
N LYS A 341 10.79 -5.02 -22.71
CA LYS A 341 12.19 -4.65 -22.39
C LYS A 341 12.95 -4.07 -23.59
N GLU A 342 12.88 -4.76 -24.71
CA GLU A 342 13.62 -4.36 -25.92
C GLU A 342 12.99 -3.17 -26.66
N THR A 343 11.74 -2.79 -26.28
CA THR A 343 11.02 -1.70 -26.93
C THR A 343 11.41 -0.32 -26.39
N GLY A 344 11.87 -0.25 -25.13
CA GLY A 344 12.14 0.99 -24.43
C GLY A 344 10.89 1.86 -24.19
N THR A 345 9.69 1.27 -24.28
CA THR A 345 8.41 1.99 -24.13
C THR A 345 7.87 1.96 -22.72
N ALA A 346 8.42 1.14 -21.85
CA ALA A 346 8.02 1.03 -20.45
C ALA A 346 9.16 0.57 -19.56
N ASP A 347 9.13 1.05 -18.30
CA ASP A 347 9.93 0.56 -17.18
C ASP A 347 9.02 0.01 -16.10
N TRP A 348 9.47 -0.93 -15.29
CA TRP A 348 8.66 -1.51 -14.22
C TRP A 348 9.47 -1.92 -13.00
N THR A 349 8.79 -1.99 -11.87
CA THR A 349 9.38 -2.49 -10.63
C THR A 349 9.39 -4.02 -10.60
N ASN A 350 10.41 -4.59 -9.93
CA ASN A 350 10.51 -6.03 -9.67
C ASN A 350 10.48 -6.28 -8.15
N PRO A 351 9.30 -6.30 -7.52
CA PRO A 351 9.18 -6.34 -6.07
C PRO A 351 9.47 -7.72 -5.48
N ASN A 352 10.10 -7.76 -4.30
CA ASN A 352 10.29 -8.97 -3.52
C ASN A 352 9.04 -9.39 -2.71
N GLY A 353 7.98 -8.56 -2.73
CA GLY A 353 6.75 -8.83 -2.00
C GLY A 353 5.64 -7.81 -2.29
N GLY A 354 4.61 -7.85 -1.45
CA GLY A 354 3.44 -7.00 -1.62
C GLY A 354 2.43 -7.53 -2.62
N TYR A 355 1.64 -6.62 -3.23
CA TYR A 355 0.50 -6.98 -4.09
C TYR A 355 0.53 -6.30 -5.45
N PHE A 356 1.58 -5.53 -5.77
CA PHE A 356 1.59 -4.68 -6.95
C PHE A 356 2.91 -4.73 -7.71
N VAL A 357 2.79 -4.52 -9.02
CA VAL A 357 3.88 -4.14 -9.92
C VAL A 357 3.53 -2.75 -10.45
N SER A 358 4.47 -1.80 -10.32
CA SER A 358 4.35 -0.47 -10.91
C SER A 358 4.99 -0.47 -12.28
N VAL A 359 4.30 0.09 -13.26
CA VAL A 359 4.78 0.22 -14.63
C VAL A 359 4.71 1.69 -15.00
N ASP A 360 5.82 2.26 -15.46
CA ASP A 360 5.87 3.58 -16.03
C ASP A 360 6.00 3.45 -17.55
N VAL A 361 4.96 3.86 -18.26
CA VAL A 361 4.91 3.92 -19.72
C VAL A 361 5.40 5.28 -20.20
N LEU A 362 5.50 5.48 -21.52
CA LEU A 362 5.88 6.77 -22.09
C LEU A 362 5.00 7.91 -21.55
N GLU A 363 5.60 9.07 -21.30
CA GLU A 363 4.89 10.24 -20.78
C GLU A 363 3.71 10.62 -21.68
N GLY A 364 2.54 10.87 -21.07
CA GLY A 364 1.31 11.21 -21.77
C GLY A 364 0.49 10.03 -22.28
N THR A 365 0.87 8.77 -21.97
CA THR A 365 0.21 7.59 -22.57
C THR A 365 -0.53 6.70 -21.58
N ALA A 366 -0.35 6.86 -20.26
CA ALA A 366 -0.93 5.93 -19.29
C ALA A 366 -2.46 5.84 -19.36
N LYS A 367 -3.16 6.95 -19.56
CA LYS A 367 -4.64 6.95 -19.70
C LYS A 367 -5.08 6.16 -20.92
N GLU A 368 -4.37 6.30 -22.03
CA GLU A 368 -4.70 5.58 -23.25
C GLU A 368 -4.41 4.09 -23.13
N VAL A 369 -3.28 3.71 -22.53
CA VAL A 369 -2.95 2.31 -22.25
C VAL A 369 -4.03 1.67 -21.36
N VAL A 370 -4.43 2.34 -20.27
CA VAL A 370 -5.50 1.84 -19.38
C VAL A 370 -6.84 1.72 -20.11
N ARG A 371 -7.16 2.66 -21.02
CA ARG A 371 -8.37 2.61 -21.85
C ARG A 371 -8.35 1.39 -22.78
N LEU A 372 -7.24 1.18 -23.49
CA LEU A 372 -7.07 0.04 -24.42
C LEU A 372 -7.11 -1.29 -23.69
N CYS A 373 -6.42 -1.41 -22.53
CA CYS A 373 -6.51 -2.59 -21.66
C CYS A 373 -7.96 -2.91 -21.30
N LYS A 374 -8.74 -1.90 -20.88
CA LYS A 374 -10.14 -2.07 -20.52
C LYS A 374 -10.99 -2.55 -21.69
N GLU A 375 -10.76 -2.02 -22.90
CA GLU A 375 -11.47 -2.46 -24.11
C GLU A 375 -11.12 -3.89 -24.50
N ALA A 376 -9.88 -4.32 -24.24
CA ALA A 376 -9.43 -5.70 -24.42
C ALA A 376 -9.90 -6.64 -23.30
N GLY A 377 -10.68 -6.13 -22.31
CA GLY A 377 -11.22 -6.92 -21.21
C GLY A 377 -10.30 -7.05 -20.00
N VAL A 378 -9.24 -6.24 -19.92
CA VAL A 378 -8.31 -6.16 -18.77
C VAL A 378 -8.55 -4.87 -17.99
N VAL A 379 -9.11 -4.97 -16.79
CA VAL A 379 -9.41 -3.82 -15.93
C VAL A 379 -8.21 -3.53 -15.03
N LEU A 380 -7.59 -2.36 -15.24
CA LEU A 380 -6.52 -1.82 -14.41
C LEU A 380 -7.06 -0.70 -13.49
N THR A 381 -6.24 -0.26 -12.53
CA THR A 381 -6.52 0.97 -11.77
C THR A 381 -6.49 2.15 -12.72
N GLY A 382 -7.40 3.11 -12.54
CA GLY A 382 -7.43 4.31 -13.38
C GLY A 382 -6.10 5.06 -13.35
N ALA A 383 -5.61 5.49 -14.51
CA ALA A 383 -4.39 6.28 -14.60
C ALA A 383 -4.50 7.56 -13.75
N GLY A 384 -3.42 7.90 -13.06
CA GLY A 384 -3.38 9.02 -12.11
C GLY A 384 -3.84 8.70 -10.69
N ALA A 385 -4.54 7.58 -10.43
CA ALA A 385 -5.05 7.25 -9.10
C ALA A 385 -3.94 7.13 -8.03
N THR A 386 -2.71 6.83 -8.44
CA THR A 386 -1.53 6.73 -7.56
C THR A 386 -0.93 8.08 -7.16
N TYR A 387 -1.56 9.17 -7.55
CA TYR A 387 -1.14 10.55 -7.26
C TYR A 387 -2.23 11.34 -6.54
N PRO A 388 -1.87 12.35 -5.72
CA PRO A 388 -2.82 13.27 -5.11
C PRO A 388 -3.78 13.87 -6.15
N TYR A 389 -5.05 14.01 -5.78
CA TYR A 389 -6.11 14.52 -6.66
C TYR A 389 -6.34 13.73 -7.95
N GLY A 390 -5.80 12.51 -8.03
CA GLY A 390 -5.88 11.69 -9.24
C GLY A 390 -5.09 12.24 -10.42
N LYS A 391 -4.05 13.05 -10.18
CA LYS A 391 -3.29 13.76 -11.20
C LYS A 391 -1.84 13.31 -11.22
N ASP A 392 -1.51 12.35 -12.10
CA ASP A 392 -0.13 12.06 -12.46
C ASP A 392 0.37 13.16 -13.39
N PRO A 393 1.40 13.94 -13.01
CA PRO A 393 1.91 15.04 -13.85
C PRO A 393 2.53 14.58 -15.15
N LYS A 394 2.99 13.32 -15.23
CA LYS A 394 3.59 12.74 -16.42
C LYS A 394 2.63 11.89 -17.24
N ASP A 395 1.47 11.52 -16.66
CA ASP A 395 0.54 10.55 -17.26
C ASP A 395 1.26 9.28 -17.74
N SER A 396 2.08 8.70 -16.86
CA SER A 396 2.96 7.56 -17.17
C SER A 396 2.75 6.37 -16.24
N ASN A 397 2.28 6.57 -15.00
CA ASN A 397 2.23 5.50 -14.02
C ASN A 397 0.98 4.64 -14.12
N ILE A 398 1.20 3.32 -14.14
CA ILE A 398 0.16 2.29 -14.16
C ILE A 398 0.45 1.30 -13.03
N ARG A 399 -0.59 0.96 -12.26
CA ARG A 399 -0.52 -0.05 -11.20
C ARG A 399 -1.17 -1.35 -11.64
N ILE A 400 -0.41 -2.44 -11.62
CA ILE A 400 -0.87 -3.80 -11.90
C ILE A 400 -0.98 -4.58 -10.58
N ALA A 401 -2.11 -5.27 -10.35
CA ALA A 401 -2.34 -6.11 -9.18
C ALA A 401 -2.48 -7.59 -9.59
N PRO A 402 -1.40 -8.39 -9.55
CA PRO A 402 -1.44 -9.80 -9.95
C PRO A 402 -2.23 -10.69 -9.01
N SER A 403 -2.51 -10.24 -7.78
CA SER A 403 -2.99 -11.08 -6.68
C SER A 403 -4.40 -11.64 -6.84
N PHE A 404 -5.30 -10.96 -7.56
CA PHE A 404 -6.71 -11.30 -7.60
C PHE A 404 -7.10 -12.34 -8.65
N PRO A 405 -6.59 -12.33 -9.90
CA PRO A 405 -6.96 -13.34 -10.89
C PRO A 405 -6.56 -14.75 -10.45
N PRO A 406 -7.37 -15.79 -10.78
CA PRO A 406 -7.03 -17.18 -10.48
C PRO A 406 -5.82 -17.67 -11.29
N ASN A 407 -5.12 -18.71 -10.81
CA ASN A 407 -3.88 -19.22 -11.42
C ASN A 407 -4.08 -19.90 -12.78
N ASP A 408 -5.28 -20.33 -13.10
CA ASP A 408 -5.66 -21.05 -14.35
C ASP A 408 -6.02 -20.11 -15.51
N GLU A 409 -6.10 -18.79 -15.27
CA GLU A 409 -6.27 -17.76 -16.32
C GLU A 409 -4.97 -17.05 -16.76
N PRO A 410 -3.76 -17.47 -16.40
CA PRO A 410 -2.53 -16.67 -16.53
C PRO A 410 -2.00 -16.53 -17.95
N VAL A 411 -2.36 -17.42 -18.86
CA VAL A 411 -1.81 -17.45 -20.23
C VAL A 411 -2.25 -16.25 -21.06
N SER A 412 -3.30 -15.55 -20.63
CA SER A 412 -3.86 -14.40 -21.35
C SER A 412 -3.12 -13.07 -21.12
N TYR A 413 -2.22 -13.01 -20.12
CA TYR A 413 -1.49 -11.76 -19.77
C TYR A 413 -0.34 -11.42 -20.73
N THR A 414 0.08 -12.36 -21.58
CA THR A 414 1.34 -12.27 -22.32
C THR A 414 1.28 -11.40 -23.57
N HIS A 415 0.15 -10.75 -23.91
CA HIS A 415 -0.04 -10.09 -25.20
C HIS A 415 -0.39 -8.58 -25.14
N LEU A 416 -0.11 -7.88 -24.04
CA LEU A 416 -0.34 -6.45 -23.96
C LEU A 416 0.96 -5.68 -24.26
N ARG A 417 1.29 -5.51 -25.53
CA ARG A 417 2.25 -4.49 -25.97
C ARG A 417 1.63 -3.11 -25.82
N ALA A 418 2.39 -2.18 -25.24
CA ALA A 418 2.00 -0.78 -25.23
C ALA A 418 2.04 -0.22 -26.66
N HIS A 419 0.91 0.30 -27.14
CA HIS A 419 0.88 1.02 -28.39
C HIS A 419 1.50 2.41 -28.22
N GLU A 420 2.55 2.71 -28.94
CA GLU A 420 2.91 4.09 -29.20
C GLU A 420 1.80 4.72 -30.04
N THR A 421 0.93 5.50 -29.41
CA THR A 421 0.05 6.40 -30.14
C THR A 421 0.91 7.52 -30.71
N GLY A 422 0.94 7.59 -32.04
CA GLY A 422 1.81 8.37 -32.84
C GLY A 422 2.02 9.81 -32.38
N ARG A 423 3.26 10.22 -32.47
CA ARG A 423 3.60 11.65 -32.67
C ARG A 423 3.12 12.06 -34.06
N ASN A 424 2.13 12.94 -34.13
CA ASN A 424 1.96 13.88 -35.20
C ASN A 424 2.92 15.04 -34.99
#